data_208893998237515e78ff3380b57b5cc7
#
_entry.id   208893998237515e78ff3380b57b5cc7
#
_cell.length_a   1.000
_cell.length_b   1.000
_cell.length_c   1.000
_cell.angle_alpha   90.00
_cell.angle_beta   90.00
_cell.angle_gamma   90.00
#
_symmetry.space_group_name_H-M   'P 1'
#
loop_
_entity.id
_entity.type
_entity.pdbx_description
1 polymer ?
#
loop_
_entity_poly.entity_id
_entity_poly.type
_entity_poly.pdbx_seq_one_letter_code
_entity_poly.pdbx_strand_id
1 'polypeptide(L)'
;MAAKRRTGLYWLILALIAVALSGCRGGTTWSKKEEVRIGQEIAAEVEKTYKLDPDPEVQRRVQLIGQRLVAVAGDKDFKYSFKVLAVDEINAFALPGGPIYVFRGLIDAVGDDDDMLACVLGHEMAHINRRHANKQYTKGLWASILISLGTKGKVRDIAEITSALLELKYSRQDEYEADRLGIEYAYKAGYDPNGIVRFFELLKAKEKGGDPGVLANLRTHPLTENRIWRAKQHIEKITGQPAQGGNS
;
A
#
# COMPACT_ATOMS: atom_id res chain seq x y z
N MET A 1 -19.02 -56.69 -25.22
CA MET A 1 -19.82 -55.44 -24.89
C MET A 1 -19.25 -54.56 -23.78
N ALA A 2 -17.97 -54.69 -23.40
CA ALA A 2 -17.36 -53.92 -22.29
C ALA A 2 -16.49 -52.73 -22.69
N ALA A 3 -16.11 -52.56 -23.94
CA ALA A 3 -15.23 -51.49 -24.38
C ALA A 3 -15.90 -50.11 -24.59
N LYS A 4 -17.22 -50.08 -24.89
CA LYS A 4 -17.94 -48.81 -25.16
C LYS A 4 -18.27 -47.96 -23.93
N ARG A 5 -18.18 -48.52 -22.72
CA ARG A 5 -18.51 -47.75 -21.48
C ARG A 5 -17.28 -47.00 -20.91
N ARG A 6 -16.06 -47.32 -21.28
CA ARG A 6 -14.86 -46.64 -20.77
C ARG A 6 -14.57 -45.33 -21.48
N THR A 7 -14.92 -45.18 -22.78
CA THR A 7 -14.68 -43.98 -23.55
C THR A 7 -15.58 -42.79 -23.08
N GLY A 8 -16.82 -43.04 -22.68
CA GLY A 8 -17.73 -42.03 -22.19
C GLY A 8 -17.25 -41.34 -20.88
N LEU A 9 -16.64 -42.14 -20.00
CA LEU A 9 -16.11 -41.65 -18.73
C LEU A 9 -14.89 -40.71 -18.93
N TYR A 10 -14.00 -41.04 -19.88
CA TYR A 10 -12.86 -40.21 -20.22
C TYR A 10 -13.29 -38.83 -20.82
N TRP A 11 -14.30 -38.84 -21.65
CA TRP A 11 -14.83 -37.56 -22.21
C TRP A 11 -15.53 -36.71 -21.16
N LEU A 12 -16.20 -37.29 -20.18
CA LEU A 12 -16.80 -36.59 -19.05
C LEU A 12 -15.73 -36.02 -18.13
N ILE A 13 -14.65 -36.75 -17.87
CA ILE A 13 -13.52 -36.26 -17.05
C ILE A 13 -12.79 -35.13 -17.80
N LEU A 14 -12.55 -35.27 -19.10
CA LEU A 14 -11.94 -34.21 -19.90
C LEU A 14 -12.83 -32.97 -20.02
N ALA A 15 -14.14 -33.12 -20.10
CA ALA A 15 -15.09 -32.01 -20.10
C ALA A 15 -15.13 -31.31 -18.73
N LEU A 16 -15.08 -32.04 -17.63
CA LEU A 16 -14.99 -31.49 -16.27
C LEU A 16 -13.66 -30.75 -16.03
N ILE A 17 -12.54 -31.28 -16.56
CA ILE A 17 -11.24 -30.62 -16.52
C ILE A 17 -11.25 -29.36 -17.40
N ALA A 18 -11.87 -29.40 -18.57
CA ALA A 18 -12.00 -28.23 -19.45
C ALA A 18 -12.87 -27.14 -18.85
N VAL A 19 -13.95 -27.48 -18.14
CA VAL A 19 -14.79 -26.53 -17.38
C VAL A 19 -14.02 -25.94 -16.20
N ALA A 20 -13.24 -26.76 -15.48
CA ALA A 20 -12.36 -26.28 -14.40
C ALA A 20 -11.25 -25.37 -14.91
N LEU A 21 -10.69 -25.62 -16.11
CA LEU A 21 -9.67 -24.80 -16.74
C LEU A 21 -10.27 -23.54 -17.40
N SER A 22 -11.53 -23.56 -17.83
CA SER A 22 -12.23 -22.38 -18.38
C SER A 22 -12.67 -21.40 -17.28
N GLY A 23 -12.90 -21.86 -16.06
CA GLY A 23 -13.20 -21.03 -14.88
C GLY A 23 -11.96 -20.27 -14.35
N CYS A 24 -10.74 -20.62 -14.78
CA CYS A 24 -9.50 -20.00 -14.29
C CYS A 24 -8.98 -18.83 -15.15
N ARG A 25 -9.76 -18.29 -16.07
CA ARG A 25 -9.35 -17.14 -16.91
C ARG A 25 -9.76 -15.76 -16.39
N GLY A 26 -10.39 -15.69 -15.24
CA GLY A 26 -10.62 -14.43 -14.52
C GLY A 26 -9.92 -14.52 -13.17
N GLY A 27 -8.80 -13.85 -12.99
CA GLY A 27 -8.28 -13.62 -11.64
C GLY A 27 -9.42 -12.99 -10.83
N THR A 28 -9.89 -13.66 -9.78
CA THR A 28 -10.92 -13.15 -8.88
C THR A 28 -10.36 -11.93 -8.15
N THR A 29 -10.56 -10.75 -8.75
CA THR A 29 -10.30 -9.50 -8.05
C THR A 29 -11.41 -9.34 -7.02
N TRP A 30 -11.06 -9.03 -5.78
CA TRP A 30 -12.05 -8.73 -4.76
C TRP A 30 -12.90 -7.53 -5.12
N SER A 31 -14.13 -7.53 -4.69
CA SER A 31 -14.94 -6.33 -4.69
C SER A 31 -14.36 -5.32 -3.69
N LYS A 32 -14.63 -4.03 -3.85
CA LYS A 32 -14.23 -3.00 -2.88
C LYS A 32 -14.77 -3.30 -1.47
N LYS A 33 -15.98 -3.86 -1.37
CA LYS A 33 -16.58 -4.26 -0.10
C LYS A 33 -15.78 -5.36 0.61
N GLU A 34 -15.29 -6.33 -0.15
CA GLU A 34 -14.43 -7.38 0.39
C GLU A 34 -13.07 -6.82 0.80
N GLU A 35 -12.47 -5.91 0.02
CA GLU A 35 -11.23 -5.24 0.41
C GLU A 35 -11.37 -4.47 1.72
N VAL A 36 -12.48 -3.74 1.89
CA VAL A 36 -12.77 -3.03 3.14
C VAL A 36 -12.89 -4.01 4.32
N ARG A 37 -13.63 -5.11 4.15
CA ARG A 37 -13.77 -6.11 5.22
C ARG A 37 -12.41 -6.70 5.62
N ILE A 38 -11.65 -7.16 4.65
CA ILE A 38 -10.36 -7.80 4.87
C ILE A 38 -9.35 -6.81 5.46
N GLY A 39 -9.31 -5.59 4.93
CA GLY A 39 -8.43 -4.55 5.45
C GLY A 39 -8.74 -4.20 6.91
N GLN A 40 -10.01 -4.18 7.31
CA GLN A 40 -10.38 -3.95 8.72
C GLN A 40 -9.99 -5.13 9.63
N GLU A 41 -10.10 -6.37 9.15
CA GLU A 41 -9.66 -7.56 9.90
C GLU A 41 -8.14 -7.56 10.09
N ILE A 42 -7.38 -7.24 9.04
CA ILE A 42 -5.91 -7.12 9.11
C ILE A 42 -5.53 -5.94 10.01
N ALA A 43 -6.20 -4.80 9.91
CA ALA A 43 -5.96 -3.63 10.76
C ALA A 43 -6.10 -3.98 12.26
N ALA A 44 -7.12 -4.76 12.60
CA ALA A 44 -7.29 -5.23 13.98
C ALA A 44 -6.13 -6.10 14.49
N GLU A 45 -5.49 -6.88 13.60
CA GLU A 45 -4.33 -7.69 13.98
C GLU A 45 -3.03 -6.88 14.01
N VAL A 46 -2.88 -5.90 13.10
CA VAL A 46 -1.77 -4.92 13.16
C VAL A 46 -1.78 -4.23 14.52
N GLU A 47 -2.94 -3.77 14.98
CA GLU A 47 -3.08 -3.04 16.25
C GLU A 47 -2.94 -3.93 17.51
N LYS A 48 -3.02 -5.25 17.37
CA LYS A 48 -2.64 -6.19 18.44
C LYS A 48 -1.13 -6.44 18.48
N THR A 49 -0.50 -6.45 17.32
CA THR A 49 0.93 -6.77 17.16
C THR A 49 1.81 -5.55 17.42
N TYR A 50 1.41 -4.40 16.91
CA TYR A 50 2.13 -3.14 17.02
C TYR A 50 1.35 -2.17 17.92
N LYS A 51 2.05 -1.57 18.86
CA LYS A 51 1.45 -0.53 19.71
C LYS A 51 1.21 0.73 18.92
N LEU A 52 0.06 1.35 19.10
CA LEU A 52 -0.16 2.71 18.62
C LEU A 52 0.80 3.67 19.35
N ASP A 53 1.29 4.66 18.64
CA ASP A 53 2.07 5.73 19.25
C ASP A 53 1.22 6.46 20.30
N PRO A 54 1.72 6.63 21.51
CA PRO A 54 0.95 7.21 22.62
C PRO A 54 0.78 8.73 22.53
N ASP A 55 1.50 9.41 21.64
CA ASP A 55 1.46 10.86 21.50
C ASP A 55 0.18 11.28 20.74
N PRO A 56 -0.79 11.94 21.40
CA PRO A 56 -2.04 12.33 20.78
C PRO A 56 -1.86 13.41 19.72
N GLU A 57 -0.84 14.26 19.81
CA GLU A 57 -0.59 15.31 18.82
C GLU A 57 -0.07 14.73 17.52
N VAL A 58 0.82 13.74 17.60
CA VAL A 58 1.31 12.99 16.45
C VAL A 58 0.18 12.25 15.75
N GLN A 59 -0.66 11.55 16.49
CA GLN A 59 -1.85 10.89 15.95
C GLN A 59 -2.78 11.89 15.26
N ARG A 60 -3.07 13.01 15.92
CA ARG A 60 -3.94 14.06 15.40
C ARG A 60 -3.38 14.69 14.12
N ARG A 61 -2.07 14.98 14.08
CA ARG A 61 -1.38 15.53 12.90
C ARG A 61 -1.57 14.64 11.67
N VAL A 62 -1.24 13.36 11.78
CA VAL A 62 -1.36 12.39 10.69
C VAL A 62 -2.82 12.23 10.25
N GLN A 63 -3.75 12.19 11.20
CA GLN A 63 -5.18 12.08 10.92
C GLN A 63 -5.71 13.31 10.18
N LEU A 64 -5.33 14.53 10.57
CA LEU A 64 -5.77 15.77 9.91
C LEU A 64 -5.26 15.87 8.47
N ILE A 65 -3.98 15.56 8.24
CA ILE A 65 -3.42 15.53 6.88
C ILE A 65 -4.15 14.48 6.04
N GLY A 66 -4.33 13.28 6.56
CA GLY A 66 -5.04 12.20 5.86
C GLY A 66 -6.49 12.58 5.51
N GLN A 67 -7.22 13.22 6.42
CA GLN A 67 -8.59 13.68 6.17
C GLN A 67 -8.65 14.74 5.05
N ARG A 68 -7.68 15.66 4.98
CA ARG A 68 -7.59 16.62 3.87
C ARG A 68 -7.37 15.93 2.52
N LEU A 69 -6.51 14.92 2.48
CA LEU A 69 -6.29 14.11 1.28
C LEU A 69 -7.56 13.34 0.87
N VAL A 70 -8.27 12.74 1.82
CA VAL A 70 -9.54 12.03 1.56
C VAL A 70 -10.59 12.99 1.01
N ALA A 71 -10.66 14.23 1.50
CA ALA A 71 -11.62 15.22 1.03
C ALA A 71 -11.47 15.54 -0.47
N VAL A 72 -10.26 15.45 -1.02
CA VAL A 72 -9.96 15.80 -2.42
C VAL A 72 -9.81 14.60 -3.36
N ALA A 73 -9.52 13.43 -2.83
CA ALA A 73 -9.15 12.27 -3.64
C ALA A 73 -9.67 10.93 -3.09
N GLY A 74 -10.44 10.91 -2.00
CA GLY A 74 -10.97 9.70 -1.39
C GLY A 74 -12.01 9.00 -2.27
N ASP A 75 -11.91 7.68 -2.36
CA ASP A 75 -12.96 6.85 -2.94
C ASP A 75 -14.02 6.57 -1.85
N LYS A 76 -15.27 6.94 -2.11
CA LYS A 76 -16.40 6.82 -1.15
C LYS A 76 -16.69 5.38 -0.69
N ASP A 77 -16.24 4.40 -1.46
CA ASP A 77 -16.45 2.99 -1.14
C ASP A 77 -15.39 2.44 -0.18
N PHE A 78 -14.31 3.19 0.07
CA PHE A 78 -13.25 2.81 0.99
C PHE A 78 -13.40 3.49 2.36
N LYS A 79 -12.85 2.86 3.40
CA LYS A 79 -12.88 3.36 4.78
C LYS A 79 -11.48 3.76 5.23
N TYR A 80 -11.09 4.98 4.89
CA TYR A 80 -9.77 5.49 5.25
C TYR A 80 -9.65 5.71 6.76
N SER A 81 -8.52 5.28 7.29
CA SER A 81 -8.07 5.62 8.64
C SER A 81 -6.56 5.81 8.64
N PHE A 82 -6.08 6.72 9.45
CA PHE A 82 -4.67 7.09 9.53
C PHE A 82 -4.22 6.97 10.96
N LYS A 83 -3.23 6.12 11.24
CA LYS A 83 -2.73 5.86 12.59
C LYS A 83 -1.21 5.79 12.59
N VAL A 84 -0.60 6.18 13.70
CA VAL A 84 0.84 6.07 13.91
C VAL A 84 1.13 4.90 14.83
N LEU A 85 2.10 4.07 14.44
CA LEU A 85 2.61 2.95 15.22
C LEU A 85 3.93 3.34 15.90
N ALA A 86 4.13 2.91 17.14
CA ALA A 86 5.35 3.15 17.91
C ALA A 86 6.49 2.23 17.44
N VAL A 87 6.96 2.46 16.22
CA VAL A 87 8.03 1.71 15.55
C VAL A 87 9.05 2.70 15.02
N ASP A 88 10.34 2.48 15.27
CA ASP A 88 11.42 3.43 14.95
C ASP A 88 11.87 3.37 13.47
N GLU A 89 11.31 2.48 12.66
CA GLU A 89 11.63 2.39 11.23
C GLU A 89 11.01 3.56 10.44
N ILE A 90 11.70 3.99 9.38
CA ILE A 90 11.19 5.01 8.45
C ILE A 90 10.31 4.30 7.42
N ASN A 91 9.03 4.13 7.74
CA ASN A 91 8.10 3.43 6.87
C ASN A 91 6.66 3.92 7.04
N ALA A 92 5.85 3.67 6.00
CA ALA A 92 4.40 3.74 6.02
C ALA A 92 3.86 2.59 5.16
N PHE A 93 2.63 2.19 5.37
CA PHE A 93 1.98 1.19 4.54
C PHE A 93 0.48 1.32 4.55
N ALA A 94 -0.13 0.92 3.44
CA ALA A 94 -1.56 0.89 3.24
C ALA A 94 -2.09 -0.54 3.24
N LEU A 95 -3.23 -0.74 3.91
CA LEU A 95 -4.00 -1.98 3.81
C LEU A 95 -5.14 -1.82 2.78
N PRO A 96 -5.58 -2.92 2.16
CA PRO A 96 -6.73 -2.89 1.26
C PRO A 96 -7.95 -2.23 1.90
N GLY A 97 -8.67 -1.43 1.13
CA GLY A 97 -9.94 -0.86 1.58
C GLY A 97 -9.87 0.32 2.55
N GLY A 98 -8.66 0.85 2.87
CA GLY A 98 -8.55 2.16 3.48
C GLY A 98 -7.58 2.39 4.64
N PRO A 99 -7.26 1.44 5.52
CA PRO A 99 -6.35 1.71 6.64
C PRO A 99 -4.93 2.04 6.17
N ILE A 100 -4.35 3.12 6.70
CA ILE A 100 -2.97 3.56 6.45
C ILE A 100 -2.28 3.70 7.80
N TYR A 101 -1.10 3.13 7.91
CA TYR A 101 -0.25 3.20 9.08
C TYR A 101 1.06 3.90 8.74
N VAL A 102 1.50 4.76 9.65
CA VAL A 102 2.78 5.44 9.61
C VAL A 102 3.60 5.00 10.80
N PHE A 103 4.86 4.71 10.62
CA PHE A 103 5.75 4.42 11.74
C PHE A 103 6.30 5.70 12.37
N ARG A 104 6.50 5.69 13.68
CA ARG A 104 7.04 6.84 14.43
C ARG A 104 8.37 7.32 13.83
N GLY A 105 9.24 6.42 13.45
CA GLY A 105 10.52 6.77 12.82
C GLY A 105 10.38 7.58 11.53
N LEU A 106 9.30 7.41 10.75
CA LEU A 106 9.03 8.27 9.60
C LEU A 106 8.62 9.67 10.06
N ILE A 107 7.76 9.79 11.07
CA ILE A 107 7.35 11.09 11.65
C ILE A 107 8.58 11.86 12.16
N ASP A 108 9.45 11.18 12.90
CA ASP A 108 10.67 11.79 13.44
C ASP A 108 11.65 12.20 12.32
N ALA A 109 11.70 11.42 11.23
CA ALA A 109 12.56 11.71 10.09
C ALA A 109 12.10 12.92 9.27
N VAL A 110 10.79 13.09 9.07
CA VAL A 110 10.23 14.24 8.33
C VAL A 110 10.13 15.50 9.20
N GLY A 111 10.22 15.35 10.55
CA GLY A 111 10.09 16.47 11.47
C GLY A 111 8.76 17.22 11.29
N ASP A 112 8.83 18.55 11.21
CA ASP A 112 7.64 19.42 11.09
C ASP A 112 7.20 19.64 9.63
N ASP A 113 7.81 18.94 8.64
CA ASP A 113 7.44 19.10 7.22
C ASP A 113 6.14 18.33 6.90
N ASP A 114 5.01 19.04 7.04
CA ASP A 114 3.67 18.51 6.71
C ASP A 114 3.51 18.19 5.22
N ASP A 115 4.25 18.87 4.34
CA ASP A 115 4.18 18.65 2.90
C ASP A 115 4.83 17.31 2.52
N MET A 116 5.99 16.98 3.12
CA MET A 116 6.59 15.64 2.99
C MET A 116 5.61 14.56 3.46
N LEU A 117 5.03 14.74 4.64
CA LEU A 117 4.11 13.77 5.22
C LEU A 117 2.85 13.61 4.37
N ALA A 118 2.29 14.71 3.85
CA ALA A 118 1.13 14.69 2.96
C ALA A 118 1.43 13.95 1.65
N CYS A 119 2.61 14.14 1.07
CA CYS A 119 3.02 13.42 -0.14
C CYS A 119 3.15 11.91 0.12
N VAL A 120 3.73 11.49 1.26
CA VAL A 120 3.83 10.08 1.65
C VAL A 120 2.44 9.48 1.86
N LEU A 121 1.56 10.13 2.64
CA LEU A 121 0.19 9.67 2.84
C LEU A 121 -0.61 9.63 1.54
N GLY A 122 -0.39 10.59 0.64
CA GLY A 122 -0.98 10.61 -0.69
C GLY A 122 -0.54 9.43 -1.55
N HIS A 123 0.73 9.06 -1.47
CA HIS A 123 1.30 7.87 -2.14
C HIS A 123 0.63 6.58 -1.63
N GLU A 124 0.52 6.41 -0.30
CA GLU A 124 -0.16 5.26 0.29
C GLU A 124 -1.64 5.21 -0.10
N MET A 125 -2.32 6.36 -0.08
CA MET A 125 -3.69 6.46 -0.50
C MET A 125 -3.88 6.15 -1.99
N ALA A 126 -2.91 6.48 -2.84
CA ALA A 126 -2.92 6.11 -4.25
C ALA A 126 -2.83 4.59 -4.45
N HIS A 127 -2.03 3.87 -3.65
CA HIS A 127 -2.01 2.41 -3.66
C HIS A 127 -3.38 1.81 -3.37
N ILE A 128 -4.13 2.37 -2.41
CA ILE A 128 -5.51 1.96 -2.10
C ILE A 128 -6.43 2.27 -3.28
N ASN A 129 -6.47 3.51 -3.75
CA ASN A 129 -7.37 3.97 -4.82
C ASN A 129 -7.18 3.20 -6.13
N ARG A 130 -5.94 2.83 -6.43
CA ARG A 130 -5.57 2.05 -7.62
C ARG A 130 -5.63 0.54 -7.38
N ARG A 131 -5.90 0.14 -6.14
CA ARG A 131 -6.06 -1.26 -5.73
C ARG A 131 -4.82 -2.10 -6.06
N HIS A 132 -3.62 -1.51 -5.88
CA HIS A 132 -2.36 -2.15 -6.27
C HIS A 132 -2.15 -3.47 -5.53
N ALA A 133 -2.46 -3.53 -4.23
CA ALA A 133 -2.43 -4.77 -3.46
C ALA A 133 -3.31 -5.85 -4.09
N ASN A 134 -4.55 -5.54 -4.46
CA ASN A 134 -5.47 -6.48 -5.08
C ASN A 134 -4.95 -7.02 -6.43
N LYS A 135 -4.33 -6.17 -7.25
CA LYS A 135 -3.74 -6.60 -8.53
C LYS A 135 -2.59 -7.59 -8.34
N GLN A 136 -1.76 -7.39 -7.34
CA GLN A 136 -0.59 -8.25 -7.07
C GLN A 136 -0.95 -9.59 -6.43
N TYR A 137 -1.98 -9.62 -5.59
CA TYR A 137 -2.29 -10.76 -4.75
C TYR A 137 -3.24 -11.79 -5.37
N THR A 138 -3.66 -11.63 -6.60
CA THR A 138 -4.72 -12.43 -7.23
C THR A 138 -4.49 -13.94 -7.29
N LYS A 139 -3.34 -14.50 -6.92
CA LYS A 139 -3.07 -15.91 -7.22
C LYS A 139 -2.56 -16.83 -6.10
N GLY A 140 -2.26 -16.38 -4.94
CA GLY A 140 -1.72 -17.30 -3.93
C GLY A 140 -1.86 -16.83 -2.48
N LEU A 141 -1.35 -15.63 -2.19
CA LEU A 141 -1.29 -15.14 -0.82
C LEU A 141 -2.69 -14.86 -0.26
N TRP A 142 -3.60 -14.33 -1.07
CA TRP A 142 -4.98 -14.07 -0.62
C TRP A 142 -5.79 -15.34 -0.37
N ALA A 143 -5.53 -16.42 -1.09
CA ALA A 143 -6.16 -17.70 -0.79
C ALA A 143 -5.73 -18.18 0.60
N SER A 144 -4.46 -18.04 0.95
CA SER A 144 -3.95 -18.38 2.30
C SER A 144 -4.53 -17.46 3.37
N ILE A 145 -4.65 -16.15 3.10
CA ILE A 145 -5.28 -15.19 4.00
C ILE A 145 -6.75 -15.54 4.27
N LEU A 146 -7.51 -15.82 3.22
CA LEU A 146 -8.93 -16.20 3.35
C LEU A 146 -9.11 -17.53 4.08
N ILE A 147 -8.23 -18.51 3.85
CA ILE A 147 -8.25 -19.78 4.56
C ILE A 147 -7.94 -19.54 6.04
N SER A 148 -6.97 -18.70 6.36
CA SER A 148 -6.58 -18.38 7.75
C SER A 148 -7.69 -17.63 8.49
N LEU A 149 -8.35 -16.67 7.86
CA LEU A 149 -9.48 -15.95 8.44
C LEU A 149 -10.76 -16.80 8.55
N GLY A 150 -10.93 -17.81 7.68
CA GLY A 150 -12.07 -18.72 7.68
C GLY A 150 -11.94 -19.90 8.64
N THR A 151 -10.73 -20.31 8.98
CA THR A 151 -10.47 -21.39 9.94
C THR A 151 -10.30 -20.78 11.34
N LYS A 152 -11.34 -20.85 12.16
CA LYS A 152 -11.32 -20.45 13.57
C LYS A 152 -10.14 -21.13 14.27
N GLY A 153 -9.00 -20.45 14.40
CA GLY A 153 -8.07 -20.94 15.38
C GLY A 153 -6.58 -20.97 15.12
N LYS A 154 -5.96 -20.07 14.35
CA LYS A 154 -4.50 -19.94 14.45
C LYS A 154 -4.06 -18.47 14.31
N VAL A 155 -3.87 -17.83 15.46
CA VAL A 155 -3.22 -16.50 15.62
C VAL A 155 -1.88 -16.41 14.86
N ARG A 156 -1.23 -17.54 14.63
CA ARG A 156 0.05 -17.65 13.92
C ARG A 156 -0.04 -17.23 12.45
N ASP A 157 -1.15 -17.52 11.80
CA ASP A 157 -1.33 -17.26 10.38
C ASP A 157 -1.52 -15.74 10.08
N ILE A 158 -2.07 -14.97 11.01
CA ILE A 158 -2.33 -13.54 10.83
C ILE A 158 -1.07 -12.69 11.03
N ALA A 159 -0.19 -13.08 11.94
CA ALA A 159 1.11 -12.44 12.09
C ALA A 159 1.99 -12.65 10.83
N GLU A 160 1.93 -13.85 10.23
CA GLU A 160 2.60 -14.14 8.95
C GLU A 160 2.03 -13.32 7.81
N ILE A 161 0.70 -13.10 7.77
CA ILE A 161 0.02 -12.25 6.80
C ILE A 161 0.42 -10.79 6.96
N THR A 162 0.43 -10.30 8.18
CA THR A 162 0.85 -8.92 8.49
C THR A 162 2.30 -8.71 8.06
N SER A 163 3.19 -9.65 8.37
CA SER A 163 4.58 -9.61 7.92
C SER A 163 4.69 -9.61 6.39
N ALA A 164 3.94 -10.48 5.71
CA ALA A 164 3.95 -10.55 4.25
C ALA A 164 3.41 -9.26 3.59
N LEU A 165 2.45 -8.58 4.21
CA LEU A 165 1.96 -7.28 3.74
C LEU A 165 2.97 -6.16 3.94
N LEU A 166 3.69 -6.17 5.06
CA LEU A 166 4.77 -5.23 5.34
C LEU A 166 5.99 -5.43 4.41
N GLU A 167 6.15 -6.63 3.85
CA GLU A 167 7.21 -6.96 2.89
C GLU A 167 6.77 -6.87 1.43
N LEU A 168 5.54 -6.40 1.17
CA LEU A 168 5.00 -6.31 -0.18
C LEU A 168 5.81 -5.34 -1.03
N LYS A 169 6.32 -5.85 -2.14
CA LYS A 169 6.97 -5.03 -3.17
C LYS A 169 6.00 -4.73 -4.30
N TYR A 170 5.75 -3.47 -4.54
CA TYR A 170 4.97 -3.05 -5.69
C TYR A 170 5.80 -3.09 -6.98
N SER A 171 5.13 -3.21 -8.13
CA SER A 171 5.82 -3.09 -9.41
C SER A 171 6.29 -1.65 -9.63
N ARG A 172 7.32 -1.45 -10.46
CA ARG A 172 7.79 -0.09 -10.81
C ARG A 172 6.68 0.78 -11.38
N GLN A 173 5.74 0.19 -12.12
CA GLN A 173 4.60 0.92 -12.69
C GLN A 173 3.61 1.36 -11.62
N ASP A 174 3.34 0.50 -10.63
CA ASP A 174 2.50 0.84 -9.48
C ASP A 174 3.12 1.98 -8.67
N GLU A 175 4.46 1.95 -8.48
CA GLU A 175 5.19 3.04 -7.80
C GLU A 175 5.10 4.36 -8.56
N TYR A 176 5.31 4.35 -9.88
CA TYR A 176 5.17 5.56 -10.69
C TYR A 176 3.75 6.11 -10.69
N GLU A 177 2.74 5.24 -10.70
CA GLU A 177 1.35 5.65 -10.60
C GLU A 177 1.04 6.22 -9.22
N ALA A 178 1.54 5.60 -8.15
CA ALA A 178 1.36 6.05 -6.77
C ALA A 178 2.07 7.40 -6.52
N ASP A 179 3.29 7.57 -7.00
CA ASP A 179 4.01 8.85 -6.92
C ASP A 179 3.23 9.97 -7.62
N ARG A 180 2.82 9.73 -8.87
CA ARG A 180 2.08 10.72 -9.65
C ARG A 180 0.78 11.14 -8.96
N LEU A 181 -0.01 10.17 -8.53
CA LEU A 181 -1.30 10.46 -7.88
C LEU A 181 -1.11 11.06 -6.49
N GLY A 182 -0.15 10.58 -5.71
CA GLY A 182 0.18 11.13 -4.39
C GLY A 182 0.55 12.61 -4.46
N ILE A 183 1.37 12.99 -5.45
CA ILE A 183 1.71 14.38 -5.77
C ILE A 183 0.45 15.19 -6.08
N GLU A 184 -0.43 14.67 -6.94
CA GLU A 184 -1.69 15.35 -7.30
C GLU A 184 -2.62 15.52 -6.10
N TYR A 185 -2.71 14.52 -5.22
CA TYR A 185 -3.54 14.55 -4.03
C TYR A 185 -3.03 15.57 -3.02
N ALA A 186 -1.72 15.58 -2.75
CA ALA A 186 -1.10 16.57 -1.88
C ALA A 186 -1.32 17.99 -2.39
N TYR A 187 -1.06 18.23 -3.68
CA TYR A 187 -1.28 19.53 -4.32
C TYR A 187 -2.73 20.03 -4.22
N LYS A 188 -3.71 19.15 -4.53
CA LYS A 188 -5.14 19.46 -4.42
C LYS A 188 -5.58 19.72 -2.98
N ALA A 189 -4.93 19.09 -2.00
CA ALA A 189 -5.19 19.30 -0.59
C ALA A 189 -4.50 20.56 -0.02
N GLY A 190 -3.76 21.32 -0.86
CA GLY A 190 -3.11 22.57 -0.50
C GLY A 190 -1.71 22.42 0.09
N TYR A 191 -1.08 21.24 -0.08
CA TYR A 191 0.31 20.99 0.31
C TYR A 191 1.27 21.23 -0.86
N ASP A 192 2.52 21.58 -0.54
CA ASP A 192 3.57 21.70 -1.55
C ASP A 192 3.96 20.31 -2.11
N PRO A 193 3.71 20.05 -3.42
CA PRO A 193 4.04 18.76 -4.02
C PRO A 193 5.54 18.46 -4.08
N ASN A 194 6.42 19.47 -3.85
CA ASN A 194 7.86 19.27 -3.72
C ASN A 194 8.23 18.46 -2.46
N GLY A 195 7.31 18.31 -1.52
CA GLY A 195 7.46 17.42 -0.36
C GLY A 195 7.93 16.01 -0.72
N ILE A 196 7.46 15.44 -1.86
CA ILE A 196 7.92 14.11 -2.30
C ILE A 196 9.39 14.12 -2.72
N VAL A 197 9.87 15.18 -3.34
CA VAL A 197 11.28 15.28 -3.74
C VAL A 197 12.17 15.40 -2.51
N ARG A 198 11.77 16.24 -1.54
CA ARG A 198 12.47 16.35 -0.25
C ARG A 198 12.48 15.02 0.49
N PHE A 199 11.39 14.26 0.47
CA PHE A 199 11.33 12.93 1.07
C PHE A 199 12.28 11.95 0.39
N PHE A 200 12.36 11.93 -0.94
CA PHE A 200 13.31 11.08 -1.66
C PHE A 200 14.77 11.45 -1.38
N GLU A 201 15.07 12.73 -1.26
CA GLU A 201 16.41 13.21 -0.90
C GLU A 201 16.77 12.82 0.54
N LEU A 202 15.82 12.91 1.47
CA LEU A 202 15.95 12.41 2.84
C LEU A 202 16.30 10.92 2.88
N LEU A 203 15.55 10.09 2.14
CA LEU A 203 15.81 8.64 2.06
C LEU A 203 17.21 8.35 1.51
N LYS A 204 17.65 9.05 0.45
CA LYS A 204 18.99 8.90 -0.12
C LYS A 204 20.09 9.30 0.87
N ALA A 205 19.90 10.38 1.61
CA ALA A 205 20.87 10.83 2.61
C ALA A 205 21.01 9.81 3.75
N LYS A 206 19.90 9.27 4.24
CA LYS A 206 19.89 8.26 5.30
C LYS A 206 20.45 6.92 4.84
N GLU A 207 20.15 6.48 3.61
CA GLU A 207 20.74 5.28 3.01
C GLU A 207 22.27 5.39 2.94
N LYS A 208 22.78 6.52 2.44
CA LYS A 208 24.24 6.80 2.39
C LYS A 208 24.87 6.85 3.78
N GLY A 209 24.13 7.36 4.78
CA GLY A 209 24.56 7.38 6.17
C GLY A 209 24.53 6.03 6.87
N GLY A 210 24.05 4.98 6.20
CA GLY A 210 23.95 3.63 6.76
C GLY A 210 22.85 3.47 7.81
N ASP A 211 21.81 4.32 7.78
CA ASP A 211 20.69 4.24 8.71
C ASP A 211 19.85 2.98 8.43
N PRO A 212 19.82 2.01 9.35
CA PRO A 212 19.05 0.77 9.13
C PRO A 212 17.54 1.00 9.08
N GLY A 213 17.05 2.09 9.66
CA GLY A 213 15.62 2.42 9.69
C GLY A 213 15.03 2.69 8.30
N VAL A 214 15.84 3.13 7.34
CA VAL A 214 15.40 3.40 5.98
C VAL A 214 15.21 2.13 5.13
N LEU A 215 15.87 1.02 5.51
CA LEU A 215 15.86 -0.21 4.72
C LEU A 215 14.46 -0.83 4.57
N ALA A 216 13.59 -0.64 5.55
CA ALA A 216 12.21 -1.13 5.49
C ALA A 216 11.45 -0.46 4.34
N ASN A 217 11.51 0.86 4.24
CA ASN A 217 10.88 1.62 3.15
C ASN A 217 11.45 1.24 1.79
N LEU A 218 12.78 1.21 1.64
CA LEU A 218 13.45 0.89 0.37
C LEU A 218 13.20 -0.55 -0.10
N ARG A 219 12.87 -1.48 0.81
CA ARG A 219 12.47 -2.85 0.44
C ARG A 219 11.09 -2.91 -0.18
N THR A 220 10.13 -2.16 0.35
CA THR A 220 8.73 -2.15 -0.10
C THR A 220 8.51 -1.18 -1.26
N HIS A 221 9.15 0.00 -1.20
CA HIS A 221 9.07 1.09 -2.17
C HIS A 221 10.45 1.48 -2.70
N PRO A 222 11.10 0.68 -3.57
CA PRO A 222 12.45 0.94 -4.02
C PRO A 222 12.60 2.32 -4.64
N LEU A 223 13.49 3.14 -4.05
CA LEU A 223 13.80 4.45 -4.59
C LEU A 223 14.74 4.30 -5.79
N THR A 224 14.38 4.93 -6.89
CA THR A 224 15.20 4.97 -8.11
C THR A 224 15.32 6.40 -8.62
N GLU A 225 16.43 6.72 -9.29
CA GLU A 225 16.62 8.03 -9.92
C GLU A 225 15.46 8.35 -10.89
N ASN A 226 14.87 7.32 -11.48
CA ASN A 226 13.74 7.48 -12.40
C ASN A 226 12.46 7.92 -11.67
N ARG A 227 12.23 7.49 -10.41
CA ARG A 227 11.11 7.99 -9.59
C ARG A 227 11.29 9.47 -9.30
N ILE A 228 12.49 9.88 -8.88
CA ILE A 228 12.82 11.28 -8.59
C ILE A 228 12.64 12.15 -9.83
N TRP A 229 13.18 11.73 -10.96
CA TRP A 229 13.05 12.46 -12.20
C TRP A 229 11.58 12.62 -12.63
N ARG A 230 10.79 11.53 -12.59
CA ARG A 230 9.36 11.57 -12.94
C ARG A 230 8.55 12.45 -12.00
N ALA A 231 8.83 12.41 -10.70
CA ALA A 231 8.19 13.26 -9.71
C ALA A 231 8.44 14.74 -10.05
N LYS A 232 9.69 15.14 -10.33
CA LYS A 232 10.06 16.50 -10.72
C LYS A 232 9.32 16.95 -11.99
N GLN A 233 9.30 16.13 -13.04
CA GLN A 233 8.58 16.42 -14.29
C GLN A 233 7.07 16.58 -14.06
N HIS A 234 6.50 15.75 -13.18
CA HIS A 234 5.06 15.83 -12.91
C HIS A 234 4.69 17.07 -12.09
N ILE A 235 5.53 17.44 -11.11
CA ILE A 235 5.36 18.67 -10.33
C ILE A 235 5.40 19.89 -11.25
N GLU A 236 6.41 19.99 -12.12
CA GLU A 236 6.51 21.07 -13.10
C GLU A 236 5.26 21.17 -13.98
N LYS A 237 4.74 20.03 -14.45
CA LYS A 237 3.54 19.97 -15.27
C LYS A 237 2.29 20.51 -14.57
N ILE A 238 2.10 20.21 -13.27
CA ILE A 238 0.87 20.57 -12.54
C ILE A 238 0.94 21.96 -11.90
N THR A 239 2.15 22.44 -11.57
CA THR A 239 2.37 23.74 -10.92
C THR A 239 2.76 24.83 -11.91
N GLY A 240 3.26 24.47 -13.08
CA GLY A 240 3.88 25.43 -14.03
C GLY A 240 5.25 25.96 -13.56
N GLN A 241 5.82 25.39 -12.49
CA GLN A 241 7.10 25.81 -11.91
C GLN A 241 8.06 24.62 -11.82
N PRO A 242 9.37 24.84 -12.06
CA PRO A 242 10.37 23.79 -11.87
C PRO A 242 10.31 23.22 -10.45
N ALA A 243 10.39 21.89 -10.34
CA ALA A 243 10.42 21.24 -9.04
C ALA A 243 11.65 21.68 -8.23
N GLN A 244 11.43 22.06 -6.99
CA GLN A 244 12.49 22.47 -6.08
C GLN A 244 12.99 21.24 -5.32
N GLY A 245 14.30 20.95 -5.41
CA GLY A 245 14.97 20.06 -4.47
C GLY A 245 15.26 20.81 -3.17
N GLY A 246 15.34 20.11 -2.05
CA GLY A 246 15.89 20.70 -0.84
C GLY A 246 17.29 21.25 -1.13
N ASN A 247 17.58 22.45 -0.66
CA ASN A 247 18.95 22.98 -0.73
C ASN A 247 19.87 22.01 0.03
N SER A 248 20.78 21.38 -0.71
CA SER A 248 21.85 20.55 -0.19
C SER A 248 22.81 21.36 0.69
#